data_5d7f57eeacf9499dd39c742cdf9b7719
#
_entry.id   5d7f57eeacf9499dd39c742cdf9b7719
#
_cell.length_a   1.000
_cell.length_b   1.000
_cell.length_c   1.000
_cell.angle_alpha   90.00
_cell.angle_beta   90.00
_cell.angle_gamma   90.00
#
_symmetry.space_group_name_H-M   'P 1'
#
loop_
_entity.id
_entity.type
_entity.pdbx_description
1 polymer ?
#
loop_
_entity_poly.entity_id
_entity_poly.type
_entity_poly.pdbx_seq_one_letter_code
_entity_poly.pdbx_strand_id
1 'polypeptide(L)'
;GHNNTYRLDDVSFNGGATGSLVVDPTAISLGDAAGATAKITVTSTGDWKATVSGSGFSIDKTTGTASDTSITVTASEANASSEIKNLGSIVVSNDFGTKTIAVSQKGVSNDIFYESFGDLEQKLDKWPYINESPYVIRSGFGYVSGTSDYKTAYASNRWTATTASPTSAGFSGKGLMWLQAGKNAYFTVQDLVLTTEKNLSIRFGLYGNTDAFDPQKDVIKLYLSSDAENWTEIAYNLENVDATPAWKWASADITLKNTVSRLSLKIEYPSGATGTRVDDVRIFVGTGGTEID
;
A
#
# COMPACT_ATOMS: atom_id res chain seq x y z
N GLY A 1 -16.85 -75.56 -22.85
CA GLY A 1 -16.58 -74.18 -22.53
C GLY A 1 -17.85 -73.48 -22.11
N HIS A 2 -17.93 -73.02 -20.87
CA HIS A 2 -19.05 -72.24 -20.39
C HIS A 2 -18.82 -70.73 -20.79
N ASN A 3 -19.66 -70.23 -21.66
CA ASN A 3 -19.69 -68.81 -21.99
C ASN A 3 -20.50 -68.08 -20.89
N ASN A 4 -19.84 -67.57 -19.90
CA ASN A 4 -20.45 -66.71 -18.91
C ASN A 4 -20.56 -65.27 -19.50
N THR A 5 -21.76 -64.95 -19.98
CA THR A 5 -22.07 -63.57 -20.41
C THR A 5 -22.56 -62.82 -19.17
N TYR A 6 -21.77 -61.91 -18.70
CA TYR A 6 -22.21 -60.94 -17.66
C TYR A 6 -22.96 -59.80 -18.34
N ARG A 7 -24.16 -59.52 -17.90
CA ARG A 7 -24.93 -58.33 -18.27
C ARG A 7 -24.82 -57.34 -17.14
N LEU A 8 -24.34 -56.13 -17.47
CA LEU A 8 -24.45 -54.99 -16.59
C LEU A 8 -25.82 -54.34 -16.83
N ASP A 9 -26.60 -54.18 -15.79
CA ASP A 9 -27.90 -53.52 -15.83
C ASP A 9 -27.83 -52.28 -14.90
N ASP A 10 -28.42 -51.19 -15.30
CA ASP A 10 -28.56 -49.91 -14.54
C ASP A 10 -27.29 -49.31 -13.96
N VAL A 11 -26.29 -49.05 -14.80
CA VAL A 11 -25.20 -48.19 -14.44
C VAL A 11 -25.62 -46.72 -14.62
N SER A 12 -26.05 -46.06 -13.56
CA SER A 12 -26.30 -44.62 -13.57
C SER A 12 -25.02 -43.87 -13.14
N PHE A 13 -24.48 -43.06 -14.02
CA PHE A 13 -23.51 -42.06 -13.66
C PHE A 13 -24.26 -40.81 -13.19
N ASN A 14 -24.37 -40.61 -11.90
CA ASN A 14 -24.71 -39.32 -11.35
C ASN A 14 -23.52 -38.41 -11.60
N GLY A 15 -23.52 -37.66 -12.68
CA GLY A 15 -22.63 -36.54 -12.89
C GLY A 15 -22.87 -35.56 -11.76
N GLY A 16 -21.96 -35.50 -10.80
CA GLY A 16 -22.04 -34.55 -9.72
C GLY A 16 -22.20 -33.13 -10.32
N ALA A 17 -23.17 -32.37 -9.82
CA ALA A 17 -23.41 -31.02 -10.27
C ALA A 17 -22.10 -30.25 -10.13
N THR A 18 -21.55 -29.75 -11.26
CA THR A 18 -20.38 -28.89 -11.26
C THR A 18 -20.82 -27.48 -10.91
N GLY A 19 -20.48 -27.04 -9.72
CA GLY A 19 -20.76 -25.68 -9.27
C GLY A 19 -19.51 -24.99 -8.71
N SER A 20 -19.61 -23.72 -8.48
CA SER A 20 -18.50 -22.92 -7.95
C SER A 20 -18.97 -21.84 -6.98
N LEU A 21 -18.06 -21.46 -6.09
CA LEU A 21 -18.15 -20.24 -5.28
C LEU A 21 -16.80 -19.52 -5.33
N VAL A 22 -16.81 -18.30 -5.82
CA VAL A 22 -15.66 -17.40 -5.84
C VAL A 22 -16.04 -16.09 -5.14
N VAL A 23 -15.15 -15.57 -4.32
CA VAL A 23 -15.27 -14.26 -3.70
C VAL A 23 -14.01 -13.47 -3.95
N ASP A 24 -14.16 -12.18 -4.25
CA ASP A 24 -13.06 -11.26 -4.52
C ASP A 24 -13.41 -9.85 -4.01
N PRO A 25 -12.52 -9.23 -3.23
CA PRO A 25 -11.27 -9.75 -2.66
C PRO A 25 -11.51 -10.72 -1.48
N THR A 26 -10.45 -11.45 -1.08
CA THR A 26 -10.46 -12.34 0.11
C THR A 26 -10.08 -11.63 1.41
N ALA A 27 -9.75 -10.34 1.33
CA ALA A 27 -9.54 -9.46 2.47
C ALA A 27 -9.97 -8.04 2.09
N ILE A 28 -10.61 -7.34 3.02
CA ILE A 28 -11.02 -5.95 2.85
C ILE A 28 -10.53 -5.08 4.01
N SER A 29 -10.25 -3.82 3.70
CA SER A 29 -9.92 -2.80 4.68
C SER A 29 -10.89 -1.63 4.51
N LEU A 30 -11.77 -1.43 5.49
CA LEU A 30 -12.68 -0.30 5.55
C LEU A 30 -11.93 0.99 5.86
N GLY A 31 -12.45 2.15 5.45
CA GLY A 31 -11.95 3.45 5.90
C GLY A 31 -12.12 3.64 7.41
N ASP A 32 -11.41 4.60 7.98
CA ASP A 32 -11.41 4.93 9.41
C ASP A 32 -12.74 5.48 9.93
N ALA A 33 -13.55 6.12 9.09
CA ALA A 33 -14.83 6.73 9.48
C ALA A 33 -15.95 5.68 9.71
N ALA A 34 -16.86 5.98 10.61
CA ALA A 34 -18.13 5.26 10.69
C ALA A 34 -18.91 5.40 9.36
N GLY A 35 -19.54 4.31 8.91
CA GLY A 35 -20.23 4.28 7.64
C GLY A 35 -19.33 4.06 6.43
N ALA A 36 -18.00 3.94 6.59
CA ALA A 36 -17.08 3.58 5.49
C ALA A 36 -17.47 2.21 4.92
N THR A 37 -17.47 2.09 3.59
CA THR A 37 -17.92 0.88 2.90
C THR A 37 -16.83 0.27 2.04
N ALA A 38 -16.93 -1.06 1.85
CA ALA A 38 -16.18 -1.82 0.86
C ALA A 38 -17.11 -2.85 0.21
N LYS A 39 -16.77 -3.28 -1.00
CA LYS A 39 -17.57 -4.23 -1.77
C LYS A 39 -16.81 -5.53 -1.99
N ILE A 40 -17.50 -6.63 -1.80
CA ILE A 40 -17.05 -7.98 -2.13
C ILE A 40 -17.86 -8.46 -3.32
N THR A 41 -17.19 -8.93 -4.37
CA THR A 41 -17.85 -9.61 -5.48
C THR A 41 -18.05 -11.08 -5.12
N VAL A 42 -19.27 -11.59 -5.35
CA VAL A 42 -19.62 -13.01 -5.17
C VAL A 42 -20.00 -13.58 -6.52
N THR A 43 -19.33 -14.63 -6.93
CA THR A 43 -19.71 -15.43 -8.11
C THR A 43 -20.09 -16.82 -7.64
N SER A 44 -21.35 -17.17 -7.77
CA SER A 44 -21.92 -18.46 -7.31
C SER A 44 -22.79 -19.08 -8.39
N THR A 45 -22.76 -20.39 -8.51
CA THR A 45 -23.65 -21.14 -9.42
C THR A 45 -24.99 -21.49 -8.79
N GLY A 46 -25.19 -21.19 -7.51
CA GLY A 46 -26.44 -21.41 -6.77
C GLY A 46 -26.61 -20.41 -5.65
N ASP A 47 -27.61 -20.64 -4.82
CA ASP A 47 -27.87 -19.83 -3.65
C ASP A 47 -26.70 -19.89 -2.68
N TRP A 48 -26.41 -18.75 -2.02
CA TRP A 48 -25.33 -18.63 -1.07
C TRP A 48 -25.77 -17.95 0.23
N LYS A 49 -25.01 -18.21 1.26
CA LYS A 49 -25.16 -17.62 2.60
C LYS A 49 -23.89 -16.88 2.99
N ALA A 50 -24.02 -15.73 3.70
CA ALA A 50 -22.92 -15.02 4.33
C ALA A 50 -23.15 -14.92 5.84
N THR A 51 -22.13 -15.23 6.62
CA THR A 51 -22.14 -15.14 8.08
C THR A 51 -21.00 -14.25 8.55
N VAL A 52 -21.31 -13.31 9.46
CA VAL A 52 -20.34 -12.40 10.08
C VAL A 52 -19.78 -13.04 11.35
N SER A 53 -18.45 -13.01 11.50
CA SER A 53 -17.75 -13.37 12.74
C SER A 53 -16.88 -12.18 13.15
N GLY A 54 -17.17 -11.57 14.30
CA GLY A 54 -16.51 -10.36 14.80
C GLY A 54 -17.51 -9.23 15.06
N SER A 55 -17.01 -8.02 15.20
CA SER A 55 -17.82 -6.84 15.54
C SER A 55 -17.26 -5.57 14.88
N GLY A 56 -18.06 -4.49 14.92
CA GLY A 56 -17.65 -3.19 14.37
C GLY A 56 -17.93 -3.04 12.87
N PHE A 57 -18.61 -3.98 12.25
CA PHE A 57 -19.07 -3.89 10.87
C PHE A 57 -20.38 -4.67 10.65
N SER A 58 -21.05 -4.37 9.56
CA SER A 58 -22.26 -5.04 9.09
C SER A 58 -22.16 -5.34 7.59
N ILE A 59 -23.02 -6.22 7.11
CA ILE A 59 -23.19 -6.53 5.68
C ILE A 59 -24.64 -6.26 5.26
N ASP A 60 -24.82 -5.87 4.00
CA ASP A 60 -26.13 -5.56 3.44
C ASP A 60 -26.95 -6.82 3.11
N LYS A 61 -26.29 -7.97 2.88
CA LYS A 61 -26.95 -9.22 2.52
C LYS A 61 -26.33 -10.40 3.26
N THR A 62 -27.17 -11.23 3.88
CA THR A 62 -26.78 -12.49 4.53
C THR A 62 -27.08 -13.72 3.68
N THR A 63 -27.84 -13.57 2.60
CA THR A 63 -28.16 -14.59 1.61
C THR A 63 -28.25 -13.97 0.23
N GLY A 64 -28.06 -14.75 -0.79
CA GLY A 64 -28.26 -14.34 -2.18
C GLY A 64 -28.39 -15.54 -3.10
N THR A 65 -28.76 -15.28 -4.34
CA THR A 65 -28.87 -16.24 -5.44
C THR A 65 -27.66 -16.11 -6.38
N ALA A 66 -27.61 -16.93 -7.42
CA ALA A 66 -26.58 -16.82 -8.45
C ALA A 66 -26.55 -15.46 -9.16
N SER A 67 -27.65 -14.70 -9.13
CA SER A 67 -27.74 -13.36 -9.71
C SER A 67 -27.30 -12.23 -8.75
N ASP A 68 -27.18 -12.51 -7.45
CA ASP A 68 -26.66 -11.58 -6.44
C ASP A 68 -25.14 -11.60 -6.42
N THR A 69 -24.52 -10.63 -7.11
CA THR A 69 -23.08 -10.66 -7.39
C THR A 69 -22.24 -9.84 -6.40
N SER A 70 -22.82 -9.29 -5.33
CA SER A 70 -22.03 -8.49 -4.39
C SER A 70 -22.62 -8.40 -2.99
N ILE A 71 -21.72 -8.23 -2.02
CA ILE A 71 -22.00 -7.87 -0.63
C ILE A 71 -21.33 -6.53 -0.34
N THR A 72 -22.07 -5.60 0.23
CA THR A 72 -21.51 -4.34 0.76
C THR A 72 -21.24 -4.50 2.25
N VAL A 73 -20.02 -4.19 2.66
CA VAL A 73 -19.57 -4.22 4.05
C VAL A 73 -19.46 -2.79 4.54
N THR A 74 -20.03 -2.49 5.72
CA THR A 74 -20.10 -1.13 6.28
C THR A 74 -19.51 -1.12 7.68
N ALA A 75 -18.58 -0.20 7.97
CA ALA A 75 -18.07 0.05 9.32
C ALA A 75 -19.16 0.62 10.21
N SER A 76 -19.40 0.02 11.37
CA SER A 76 -20.44 0.49 12.33
C SER A 76 -19.98 1.69 13.15
N GLU A 77 -18.67 1.81 13.37
CA GLU A 77 -18.05 2.85 14.21
C GLU A 77 -16.79 3.39 13.53
N ALA A 78 -16.35 4.58 13.93
CA ALA A 78 -15.05 5.10 13.52
C ALA A 78 -13.92 4.40 14.28
N ASN A 79 -12.80 4.16 13.62
CA ASN A 79 -11.56 3.79 14.28
C ASN A 79 -10.74 5.07 14.54
N ALA A 80 -10.87 5.62 15.74
CA ALA A 80 -10.14 6.83 16.14
C ALA A 80 -8.65 6.59 16.47
N SER A 81 -8.19 5.32 16.48
CA SER A 81 -6.79 4.98 16.65
C SER A 81 -6.04 5.16 15.33
N SER A 82 -4.74 5.45 15.38
CA SER A 82 -3.87 5.42 14.19
C SER A 82 -3.56 3.99 13.71
N GLU A 83 -3.85 2.98 14.55
CA GLU A 83 -3.58 1.58 14.25
C GLU A 83 -4.73 0.93 13.46
N ILE A 84 -4.38 -0.03 12.60
CA ILE A 84 -5.36 -0.86 11.91
C ILE A 84 -6.09 -1.73 12.94
N LYS A 85 -7.42 -1.67 12.94
CA LYS A 85 -8.27 -2.50 13.80
C LYS A 85 -8.74 -3.73 13.02
N ASN A 86 -8.44 -4.90 13.55
CA ASN A 86 -8.97 -6.14 13.00
C ASN A 86 -10.41 -6.34 13.50
N LEU A 87 -11.39 -6.38 12.60
CA LEU A 87 -12.81 -6.44 12.94
C LEU A 87 -13.36 -7.87 12.93
N GLY A 88 -12.70 -8.80 12.22
CA GLY A 88 -13.14 -10.19 12.11
C GLY A 88 -13.18 -10.71 10.68
N SER A 89 -14.20 -11.47 10.33
CA SER A 89 -14.33 -12.09 9.01
C SER A 89 -15.78 -12.25 8.56
N ILE A 90 -15.95 -12.44 7.26
CA ILE A 90 -17.20 -12.85 6.62
C ILE A 90 -16.95 -14.24 6.01
N VAL A 91 -17.84 -15.19 6.29
CA VAL A 91 -17.81 -16.51 5.70
C VAL A 91 -18.96 -16.62 4.71
N VAL A 92 -18.64 -16.78 3.43
CA VAL A 92 -19.62 -17.04 2.36
C VAL A 92 -19.57 -18.51 1.99
N SER A 93 -20.73 -19.17 1.92
CA SER A 93 -20.85 -20.58 1.63
C SER A 93 -22.01 -20.90 0.69
N ASN A 94 -21.86 -21.93 -0.11
CA ASN A 94 -22.90 -22.59 -0.91
C ASN A 94 -22.69 -24.11 -0.89
N ASP A 95 -23.45 -24.87 -1.68
CA ASP A 95 -23.32 -26.33 -1.77
C ASP A 95 -21.97 -26.80 -2.34
N PHE A 96 -21.19 -25.90 -2.95
CA PHE A 96 -19.93 -26.20 -3.63
C PHE A 96 -18.68 -25.73 -2.87
N GLY A 97 -18.86 -25.04 -1.74
CA GLY A 97 -17.72 -24.63 -0.93
C GLY A 97 -17.97 -23.46 0.02
N THR A 98 -16.89 -23.11 0.69
CA THR A 98 -16.85 -22.01 1.66
C THR A 98 -15.66 -21.12 1.39
N LYS A 99 -15.84 -19.79 1.52
CA LYS A 99 -14.80 -18.77 1.39
C LYS A 99 -14.84 -17.84 2.59
N THR A 100 -13.68 -17.50 3.10
CA THR A 100 -13.52 -16.56 4.23
C THR A 100 -12.86 -15.29 3.75
N ILE A 101 -13.43 -14.15 4.14
CA ILE A 101 -12.95 -12.81 3.82
C ILE A 101 -12.56 -12.15 5.14
N ALA A 102 -11.30 -11.76 5.28
CA ALA A 102 -10.85 -10.98 6.44
C ALA A 102 -11.36 -9.55 6.34
N VAL A 103 -11.79 -8.98 7.49
CA VAL A 103 -12.29 -7.60 7.57
C VAL A 103 -11.46 -6.81 8.58
N SER A 104 -10.87 -5.72 8.13
CA SER A 104 -10.15 -4.76 8.96
C SER A 104 -10.69 -3.35 8.74
N GLN A 105 -10.32 -2.41 9.62
CA GLN A 105 -10.61 -0.99 9.48
C GLN A 105 -9.31 -0.21 9.65
N LYS A 106 -9.06 0.72 8.74
CA LYS A 106 -7.92 1.64 8.83
C LYS A 106 -8.04 2.49 10.08
N GLY A 107 -6.89 2.88 10.63
CA GLY A 107 -6.85 3.94 11.63
C GLY A 107 -6.98 5.32 11.01
N VAL A 108 -7.23 6.32 11.86
CA VAL A 108 -7.23 7.73 11.45
C VAL A 108 -5.86 8.05 10.87
N SER A 109 -5.83 8.57 9.66
CA SER A 109 -4.60 9.09 9.09
C SER A 109 -4.28 10.44 9.73
N ASN A 110 -3.21 10.49 10.51
CA ASN A 110 -2.61 11.73 10.98
C ASN A 110 -1.61 12.27 9.95
N ASP A 111 -1.71 11.83 8.70
CA ASP A 111 -0.81 12.24 7.64
C ASP A 111 -0.98 13.73 7.30
N ILE A 112 0.08 14.49 7.44
CA ILE A 112 0.23 15.82 6.86
C ILE A 112 0.49 15.70 5.37
N PHE A 113 1.27 14.66 5.01
CA PHE A 113 1.58 14.31 3.63
C PHE A 113 1.71 12.79 3.49
N TYR A 114 1.18 12.26 2.41
CA TYR A 114 1.38 10.87 2.01
C TYR A 114 1.43 10.76 0.49
N GLU A 115 2.48 10.13 -0.02
CA GLU A 115 2.66 9.84 -1.43
C GLU A 115 2.98 8.36 -1.63
N SER A 116 2.06 7.64 -2.26
CA SER A 116 2.19 6.21 -2.60
C SER A 116 2.70 5.97 -4.02
N PHE A 117 3.00 7.03 -4.77
CA PHE A 117 3.34 6.99 -6.20
C PHE A 117 2.30 6.30 -7.10
N GLY A 118 1.09 6.14 -6.59
CA GLY A 118 -0.08 5.68 -7.30
C GLY A 118 -0.29 4.16 -7.32
N ASP A 119 -1.52 3.77 -7.54
CA ASP A 119 -1.94 2.39 -7.72
C ASP A 119 -2.02 2.06 -9.22
N LEU A 120 -0.86 1.80 -9.83
CA LEU A 120 -0.75 1.57 -11.25
C LEU A 120 -0.95 0.09 -11.59
N GLU A 121 -2.04 -0.24 -12.23
CA GLU A 121 -2.29 -1.61 -12.73
C GLU A 121 -1.58 -1.92 -14.05
N GLN A 122 -1.15 -0.88 -14.78
CA GLN A 122 -0.56 -1.04 -16.10
C GLN A 122 0.92 -0.66 -16.11
N LYS A 123 1.71 -1.49 -16.80
CA LYS A 123 3.09 -1.20 -17.12
C LYS A 123 3.17 -0.01 -18.07
N LEU A 124 3.90 1.04 -17.69
CA LEU A 124 4.18 2.16 -18.57
C LEU A 124 5.26 1.79 -19.59
N ASP A 125 5.05 2.17 -20.85
CA ASP A 125 6.07 2.01 -21.90
C ASP A 125 7.27 2.93 -21.69
N LYS A 126 7.05 4.05 -21.00
CA LYS A 126 8.06 5.04 -20.63
C LYS A 126 8.05 5.26 -19.13
N TRP A 127 9.19 5.70 -18.59
CA TRP A 127 9.34 6.07 -17.18
C TRP A 127 9.24 7.60 -17.07
N PRO A 128 8.04 8.14 -16.79
CA PRO A 128 7.89 9.58 -16.68
C PRO A 128 8.63 10.10 -15.45
N TYR A 129 9.14 11.30 -15.53
CA TYR A 129 9.69 11.99 -14.36
C TYR A 129 8.55 12.29 -13.36
N ILE A 130 8.90 12.34 -12.06
CA ILE A 130 7.90 12.50 -11.00
C ILE A 130 7.01 13.74 -11.20
N ASN A 131 7.59 14.85 -11.67
CA ASN A 131 6.85 16.07 -11.95
C ASN A 131 6.10 16.10 -13.29
N GLU A 132 6.23 15.04 -14.08
CA GLU A 132 5.53 14.86 -15.37
C GLU A 132 4.58 13.66 -15.33
N SER A 133 4.64 12.87 -14.27
CA SER A 133 3.83 11.66 -14.14
C SER A 133 2.38 12.02 -13.90
N PRO A 134 1.43 11.51 -14.70
CA PRO A 134 0.00 11.67 -14.44
C PRO A 134 -0.46 10.91 -13.20
N TYR A 135 0.41 10.09 -12.61
CA TYR A 135 0.14 9.19 -11.50
C TYR A 135 0.63 9.68 -10.16
N VAL A 136 1.40 10.76 -10.13
CA VAL A 136 1.77 11.46 -8.90
C VAL A 136 0.72 12.54 -8.67
N ILE A 137 -0.24 12.27 -7.79
CA ILE A 137 -1.56 12.92 -7.85
C ILE A 137 -1.81 13.84 -6.66
N ARG A 138 -0.82 14.37 -6.02
CA ARG A 138 -1.10 15.37 -5.02
C ARG A 138 -1.00 16.76 -5.63
N SER A 139 -2.16 17.31 -6.05
CA SER A 139 -2.26 18.71 -6.45
C SER A 139 -1.94 19.63 -5.26
N GLY A 140 -1.22 20.69 -5.50
CA GLY A 140 -0.87 21.69 -4.49
C GLY A 140 0.50 21.53 -3.84
N PHE A 141 1.28 20.52 -4.23
CA PHE A 141 2.65 20.34 -3.77
C PHE A 141 3.66 20.51 -4.90
N GLY A 142 4.80 21.11 -4.60
CA GLY A 142 5.90 21.25 -5.54
C GLY A 142 6.75 19.99 -5.61
N TYR A 143 6.48 19.10 -6.56
CA TYR A 143 7.34 17.95 -6.83
C TYR A 143 8.49 18.36 -7.74
N VAL A 144 9.73 18.13 -7.31
CA VAL A 144 10.92 18.36 -8.11
C VAL A 144 11.76 17.09 -8.12
N SER A 145 12.26 16.74 -9.29
CA SER A 145 13.14 15.59 -9.48
C SER A 145 14.25 15.91 -10.46
N GLY A 146 15.39 15.29 -10.28
CA GLY A 146 16.46 15.37 -11.26
C GLY A 146 17.85 15.52 -10.68
N THR A 147 18.72 16.02 -11.52
CA THR A 147 20.09 16.49 -11.23
C THR A 147 20.28 17.88 -11.84
N SER A 148 21.50 18.43 -11.74
CA SER A 148 21.82 19.69 -12.38
C SER A 148 21.60 19.70 -13.91
N ASP A 149 21.75 18.55 -14.58
CA ASP A 149 21.74 18.44 -16.02
C ASP A 149 20.47 17.81 -16.60
N TYR A 150 19.82 16.91 -15.86
CA TYR A 150 18.59 16.24 -16.27
C TYR A 150 17.87 15.57 -15.10
N LYS A 151 16.59 15.29 -15.29
CA LYS A 151 15.76 14.61 -14.32
C LYS A 151 16.11 13.12 -14.26
N THR A 152 16.35 12.60 -13.06
CA THR A 152 16.75 11.20 -12.83
C THR A 152 15.87 10.46 -11.85
N ALA A 153 14.87 11.11 -11.27
CA ALA A 153 13.86 10.47 -10.46
C ALA A 153 12.62 10.16 -11.31
N TYR A 154 12.12 8.96 -11.22
CA TYR A 154 10.99 8.48 -12.03
C TYR A 154 9.90 7.92 -11.12
N ALA A 155 8.66 8.25 -11.39
CA ALA A 155 7.56 7.39 -10.99
C ALA A 155 7.58 6.16 -11.91
N SER A 156 7.72 4.98 -11.36
CA SER A 156 7.86 3.76 -12.13
C SER A 156 6.90 2.70 -11.65
N ASN A 157 6.12 2.11 -12.57
CA ASN A 157 5.42 0.86 -12.32
C ASN A 157 6.07 -0.34 -13.04
N ARG A 158 7.30 -0.21 -13.46
CA ARG A 158 8.10 -1.35 -13.94
C ARG A 158 8.55 -2.20 -12.78
N TRP A 159 7.62 -2.82 -12.12
CA TRP A 159 7.95 -3.80 -11.11
C TRP A 159 7.75 -5.22 -11.65
N THR A 160 8.59 -6.11 -11.21
CA THR A 160 8.36 -7.55 -11.21
C THR A 160 7.84 -7.93 -9.83
N ALA A 161 7.28 -9.11 -9.65
CA ALA A 161 6.85 -9.59 -8.32
C ALA A 161 7.97 -9.51 -7.25
N THR A 162 9.24 -9.51 -7.67
CA THR A 162 10.42 -9.40 -6.79
C THR A 162 10.82 -7.97 -6.43
N THR A 163 10.24 -6.95 -7.07
CA THR A 163 10.60 -5.54 -6.85
C THR A 163 9.43 -4.67 -6.38
N ALA A 164 8.20 -5.20 -6.41
CA ALA A 164 7.05 -4.52 -5.82
C ALA A 164 7.21 -4.43 -4.30
N SER A 165 6.76 -3.33 -3.72
CA SER A 165 6.73 -3.20 -2.26
C SER A 165 5.72 -4.19 -1.66
N PRO A 166 6.05 -4.86 -0.52
CA PRO A 166 5.20 -5.90 0.04
C PRO A 166 4.01 -5.31 0.80
N THR A 167 2.81 -5.46 0.26
CA THR A 167 1.57 -4.99 0.90
C THR A 167 1.32 -5.63 2.27
N SER A 168 1.80 -6.86 2.49
CA SER A 168 1.77 -7.54 3.80
C SER A 168 2.54 -6.80 4.90
N ALA A 169 3.50 -5.94 4.51
CA ALA A 169 4.29 -5.11 5.41
C ALA A 169 3.82 -3.65 5.46
N GLY A 170 2.64 -3.37 4.96
CA GLY A 170 1.99 -2.06 5.03
C GLY A 170 2.37 -1.09 3.92
N PHE A 171 3.05 -1.56 2.86
CA PHE A 171 3.29 -0.76 1.66
C PHE A 171 2.08 -0.72 0.73
N SER A 172 2.00 0.31 -0.11
CA SER A 172 0.95 0.45 -1.13
C SER A 172 1.06 -0.55 -2.29
N GLY A 173 2.26 -0.97 -2.62
CA GLY A 173 2.58 -2.15 -3.42
C GLY A 173 2.82 -1.94 -4.91
N LYS A 174 2.18 -0.99 -5.59
CA LYS A 174 2.22 -0.96 -7.06
C LYS A 174 3.03 0.19 -7.64
N GLY A 175 2.80 1.42 -7.22
CA GLY A 175 3.58 2.58 -7.65
C GLY A 175 4.85 2.72 -6.84
N LEU A 176 5.91 3.18 -7.43
CA LEU A 176 7.16 3.51 -6.73
C LEU A 176 8.00 4.50 -7.51
N MET A 177 8.86 5.21 -6.83
CA MET A 177 9.84 6.10 -7.44
C MET A 177 11.21 5.41 -7.54
N TRP A 178 11.84 5.53 -8.69
CA TRP A 178 13.21 5.05 -8.90
C TRP A 178 14.22 6.19 -8.92
N LEU A 179 15.26 6.08 -8.11
CA LEU A 179 16.42 6.96 -8.10
C LEU A 179 17.60 6.26 -8.80
N GLN A 180 18.08 6.87 -9.87
CA GLN A 180 19.11 6.27 -10.74
C GLN A 180 20.49 6.33 -10.09
N ALA A 181 21.25 5.24 -10.23
CA ALA A 181 22.63 5.14 -9.77
C ALA A 181 23.58 6.15 -10.45
N GLY A 182 24.54 6.64 -9.70
CA GLY A 182 25.67 7.45 -10.22
C GLY A 182 25.27 8.81 -10.79
N LYS A 183 24.10 9.33 -10.44
CA LYS A 183 23.52 10.55 -11.03
C LYS A 183 23.17 11.64 -10.04
N ASN A 184 23.52 11.49 -8.80
CA ASN A 184 23.10 12.43 -7.76
C ASN A 184 21.58 12.68 -7.81
N ALA A 185 20.83 11.60 -7.92
CA ALA A 185 19.39 11.62 -8.11
C ALA A 185 18.67 12.08 -6.84
N TYR A 186 17.63 12.85 -6.97
CA TYR A 186 16.83 13.31 -5.84
C TYR A 186 15.35 13.45 -6.18
N PHE A 187 14.57 13.46 -5.12
CA PHE A 187 13.15 13.77 -5.11
C PHE A 187 12.88 14.77 -3.99
N THR A 188 12.13 15.82 -4.28
CA THR A 188 11.67 16.77 -3.27
C THR A 188 10.16 16.93 -3.31
N VAL A 189 9.59 17.12 -2.11
CA VAL A 189 8.24 17.65 -1.92
C VAL A 189 8.38 18.98 -1.21
N GLN A 190 7.83 20.04 -1.79
CA GLN A 190 7.98 21.40 -1.28
C GLN A 190 6.63 21.96 -0.85
N ASP A 191 6.68 22.99 -0.01
CA ASP A 191 5.54 23.80 0.39
C ASP A 191 4.43 23.06 1.16
N LEU A 192 4.78 22.04 1.94
CA LEU A 192 3.85 21.44 2.88
C LEU A 192 3.46 22.48 3.95
N VAL A 193 2.21 22.90 3.96
CA VAL A 193 1.70 23.85 4.94
C VAL A 193 1.43 23.14 6.26
N LEU A 194 2.06 23.61 7.32
CA LEU A 194 1.87 23.10 8.67
C LEU A 194 0.90 24.02 9.44
N THR A 195 -0.06 23.43 10.09
CA THR A 195 -0.99 24.17 10.95
C THR A 195 -0.39 24.41 12.34
N THR A 196 -0.71 23.56 13.28
CA THR A 196 -0.28 23.68 14.68
C THR A 196 0.75 22.62 15.08
N GLU A 197 0.82 21.55 14.32
CA GLU A 197 1.63 20.39 14.69
C GLU A 197 3.13 20.66 14.45
N LYS A 198 3.92 20.39 15.47
CA LYS A 198 5.38 20.60 15.44
C LYS A 198 6.15 19.30 15.69
N ASN A 199 5.54 18.32 16.30
CA ASN A 199 6.10 17.01 16.48
C ASN A 199 5.67 16.10 15.34
N LEU A 200 6.60 15.74 14.49
CA LEU A 200 6.34 14.99 13.26
C LEU A 200 7.16 13.73 13.20
N SER A 201 6.59 12.72 12.57
CA SER A 201 7.30 11.53 12.13
C SER A 201 7.34 11.47 10.61
N ILE A 202 8.47 11.07 10.06
CA ILE A 202 8.69 10.84 8.64
C ILE A 202 8.92 9.37 8.45
N ARG A 203 8.26 8.75 7.48
CA ARG A 203 8.45 7.34 7.14
C ARG A 203 8.41 7.16 5.64
N PHE A 204 9.30 6.31 5.11
CA PHE A 204 9.32 5.95 3.70
C PHE A 204 9.94 4.58 3.48
N GLY A 205 9.52 3.90 2.41
CA GLY A 205 10.10 2.63 2.00
C GLY A 205 11.33 2.83 1.14
N LEU A 206 12.35 2.00 1.37
CA LEU A 206 13.58 1.93 0.57
C LEU A 206 13.81 0.53 0.04
N TYR A 207 14.21 0.42 -1.21
CA TYR A 207 14.56 -0.83 -1.86
C TYR A 207 15.87 -0.71 -2.64
N GLY A 208 16.76 -1.68 -2.45
CA GLY A 208 17.96 -1.85 -3.28
C GLY A 208 17.74 -2.83 -4.43
N ASN A 209 18.38 -2.57 -5.56
CA ASN A 209 18.31 -3.47 -6.73
C ASN A 209 19.09 -4.77 -6.54
N THR A 210 19.90 -4.89 -5.49
CA THR A 210 20.70 -6.08 -5.17
C THR A 210 20.61 -6.37 -3.68
N ASP A 211 20.81 -7.62 -3.30
CA ASP A 211 20.91 -8.05 -1.90
C ASP A 211 22.03 -7.34 -1.12
N ALA A 212 23.00 -6.78 -1.85
CA ALA A 212 24.11 -6.02 -1.29
C ALA A 212 23.79 -4.54 -1.01
N PHE A 213 22.58 -4.06 -1.39
CA PHE A 213 22.19 -2.69 -1.11
C PHE A 213 22.02 -2.47 0.40
N ASP A 214 22.83 -1.59 0.93
CA ASP A 214 22.74 -1.11 2.30
C ASP A 214 22.47 0.41 2.26
N PRO A 215 21.26 0.87 2.59
CA PRO A 215 20.92 2.30 2.55
C PRO A 215 21.85 3.19 3.36
N GLN A 216 22.48 2.65 4.40
CA GLN A 216 23.46 3.40 5.18
C GLN A 216 24.81 3.51 4.49
N LYS A 217 25.21 2.51 3.71
CA LYS A 217 26.45 2.51 2.92
C LYS A 217 26.30 3.15 1.56
N ASP A 218 25.16 2.91 0.89
CA ASP A 218 24.82 3.49 -0.40
C ASP A 218 24.26 4.93 -0.26
N VAL A 219 24.28 5.44 0.94
CA VAL A 219 24.12 6.87 1.30
C VAL A 219 22.89 7.51 0.66
N ILE A 220 21.72 6.98 0.98
CA ILE A 220 20.48 7.73 0.79
C ILE A 220 20.39 8.74 1.92
N LYS A 221 20.15 9.99 1.57
CA LYS A 221 20.07 11.09 2.51
C LYS A 221 18.67 11.66 2.57
N LEU A 222 18.21 11.91 3.78
CA LEU A 222 16.97 12.61 4.07
C LEU A 222 17.32 14.03 4.49
N TYR A 223 16.67 15.02 3.88
CA TYR A 223 16.80 16.41 4.24
C TYR A 223 15.44 17.05 4.47
N LEU A 224 15.40 18.01 5.36
CA LEU A 224 14.27 18.91 5.56
C LEU A 224 14.69 20.37 5.38
N SER A 225 13.72 21.21 5.03
CA SER A 225 13.89 22.64 4.88
C SER A 225 12.59 23.37 5.19
N SER A 226 12.68 24.52 5.84
CA SER A 226 11.54 25.44 6.06
C SER A 226 11.34 26.45 4.92
N ASP A 227 12.33 26.60 4.04
CA ASP A 227 12.35 27.59 2.94
C ASP A 227 12.64 26.99 1.56
N ALA A 228 12.85 25.69 1.46
CA ALA A 228 13.24 24.94 0.27
C ALA A 228 14.61 25.35 -0.33
N GLU A 229 15.37 26.16 0.36
CA GLU A 229 16.72 26.64 -0.04
C GLU A 229 17.80 26.08 0.89
N ASN A 230 17.59 26.20 2.21
CA ASN A 230 18.51 25.73 3.23
C ASN A 230 18.09 24.35 3.74
N TRP A 231 18.87 23.32 3.43
CA TRP A 231 18.54 21.92 3.71
C TRP A 231 19.34 21.38 4.89
N THR A 232 18.64 20.83 5.88
CA THR A 232 19.23 20.15 7.04
C THR A 232 19.15 18.66 6.83
N GLU A 233 20.28 17.95 6.91
CA GLU A 233 20.33 16.49 6.84
C GLU A 233 19.77 15.89 8.12
N ILE A 234 18.87 14.90 7.98
CA ILE A 234 18.18 14.23 9.08
C ILE A 234 18.64 12.78 9.14
N ALA A 235 19.13 12.37 10.31
CA ALA A 235 19.39 10.97 10.58
C ALA A 235 18.07 10.19 10.68
N TYR A 236 18.04 8.98 10.15
CA TYR A 236 16.87 8.11 10.21
C TYR A 236 17.25 6.67 10.60
N ASN A 237 16.31 5.94 11.15
CA ASN A 237 16.43 4.52 11.50
C ASN A 237 15.92 3.65 10.35
N LEU A 238 16.47 2.43 10.25
CA LEU A 238 16.06 1.43 9.28
C LEU A 238 15.51 0.19 9.98
N GLU A 239 14.33 -0.25 9.54
CA GLU A 239 13.73 -1.51 9.94
C GLU A 239 13.64 -2.44 8.74
N ASN A 240 14.06 -3.70 8.93
CA ASN A 240 13.90 -4.73 7.91
C ASN A 240 12.43 -5.11 7.79
N VAL A 241 12.02 -5.39 6.56
CA VAL A 241 10.70 -5.94 6.26
C VAL A 241 10.84 -7.45 6.15
N ASP A 242 10.12 -8.21 6.98
CA ASP A 242 10.29 -9.66 7.13
C ASP A 242 10.14 -10.47 5.84
N ALA A 243 9.31 -10.03 4.93
CA ALA A 243 8.97 -10.78 3.72
C ALA A 243 9.99 -10.63 2.57
N THR A 244 10.77 -9.53 2.55
CA THR A 244 11.72 -9.24 1.49
C THR A 244 12.90 -8.45 2.03
N PRO A 245 14.09 -9.06 2.14
CA PRO A 245 15.28 -8.39 2.70
C PRO A 245 15.68 -7.12 1.96
N ALA A 246 15.26 -6.98 0.70
CA ALA A 246 15.56 -5.81 -0.12
C ALA A 246 14.75 -4.56 0.26
N TRP A 247 13.56 -4.70 0.86
CA TRP A 247 12.76 -3.57 1.34
C TRP A 247 13.03 -3.28 2.82
N LYS A 248 13.09 -2.00 3.15
CA LYS A 248 13.26 -1.49 4.51
C LYS A 248 12.35 -0.30 4.72
N TRP A 249 11.82 -0.14 5.94
CA TRP A 249 11.25 1.12 6.37
C TRP A 249 12.35 2.04 6.91
N ALA A 250 12.40 3.25 6.39
CA ALA A 250 13.17 4.35 6.97
C ALA A 250 12.25 5.24 7.79
N SER A 251 12.66 5.64 8.98
CA SER A 251 11.86 6.47 9.88
C SER A 251 12.71 7.50 10.63
N ALA A 252 12.18 8.71 10.81
CA ALA A 252 12.77 9.76 11.61
C ALA A 252 11.69 10.52 12.37
N ASP A 253 11.96 10.86 13.63
CA ASP A 253 11.13 11.73 14.45
C ASP A 253 11.80 13.08 14.63
N ILE A 254 11.04 14.17 14.43
CA ILE A 254 11.50 15.54 14.47
C ILE A 254 10.59 16.43 15.30
N THR A 255 11.15 17.50 15.83
CA THR A 255 10.41 18.61 16.44
C THR A 255 10.76 19.90 15.71
N LEU A 256 9.77 20.58 15.17
CA LEU A 256 9.95 21.85 14.48
C LEU A 256 9.81 23.01 15.45
N LYS A 257 10.59 24.07 15.27
CA LYS A 257 10.37 25.33 15.99
C LYS A 257 9.00 25.92 15.67
N ASN A 258 8.40 26.62 16.62
CA ASN A 258 7.06 27.22 16.49
C ASN A 258 6.94 28.21 15.31
N THR A 259 8.04 28.79 14.87
CA THR A 259 8.11 29.71 13.73
C THR A 259 7.98 29.02 12.37
N VAL A 260 8.23 27.71 12.30
CA VAL A 260 8.15 26.95 11.05
C VAL A 260 6.68 26.74 10.69
N SER A 261 6.24 27.30 9.58
CA SER A 261 4.88 27.16 9.04
C SER A 261 4.82 26.37 7.73
N ARG A 262 5.97 26.10 7.12
CA ARG A 262 6.12 25.31 5.90
C ARG A 262 7.24 24.33 6.07
N LEU A 263 7.13 23.20 5.41
CA LEU A 263 8.12 22.15 5.41
C LEU A 263 8.33 21.65 3.99
N SER A 264 9.58 21.43 3.63
CA SER A 264 9.99 20.73 2.41
C SER A 264 10.84 19.53 2.78
N LEU A 265 10.64 18.42 2.07
CA LEU A 265 11.37 17.17 2.25
C LEU A 265 12.17 16.86 0.98
N LYS A 266 13.41 16.39 1.13
CA LYS A 266 14.23 15.86 0.04
C LYS A 266 14.78 14.50 0.41
N ILE A 267 14.62 13.53 -0.49
CA ILE A 267 15.29 12.23 -0.47
C ILE A 267 16.30 12.26 -1.61
N GLU A 268 17.58 12.09 -1.30
CA GLU A 268 18.69 12.21 -2.23
C GLU A 268 19.53 10.93 -2.24
N TYR A 269 19.89 10.50 -3.44
CA TYR A 269 20.82 9.39 -3.69
C TYR A 269 22.06 9.96 -4.42
N PRO A 270 23.01 10.53 -3.68
CA PRO A 270 24.13 11.27 -4.29
C PRO A 270 25.06 10.39 -5.10
N SER A 271 25.29 9.17 -4.63
CA SER A 271 26.15 8.22 -5.36
C SER A 271 25.83 6.80 -4.94
N GLY A 272 26.03 5.86 -5.85
CA GLY A 272 25.83 4.44 -5.60
C GLY A 272 26.06 3.64 -6.87
N ALA A 273 26.37 2.36 -6.71
CA ALA A 273 26.62 1.45 -7.82
C ALA A 273 25.33 0.94 -8.49
N THR A 274 24.23 0.96 -7.74
CA THR A 274 22.93 0.43 -8.18
C THR A 274 21.85 1.45 -7.91
N GLY A 275 20.78 1.50 -8.74
CA GLY A 275 19.65 2.36 -8.46
C GLY A 275 18.85 1.88 -7.24
N THR A 276 18.15 2.79 -6.60
CA THR A 276 17.23 2.48 -5.48
C THR A 276 15.80 2.86 -5.82
N ARG A 277 14.86 2.35 -5.01
CA ARG A 277 13.45 2.71 -5.11
C ARG A 277 12.97 3.27 -3.80
N VAL A 278 12.06 4.22 -3.90
CA VAL A 278 11.36 4.83 -2.76
C VAL A 278 9.87 4.64 -2.96
N ASP A 279 9.20 4.31 -1.87
CA ASP A 279 7.74 4.12 -1.85
C ASP A 279 7.14 4.65 -0.55
N ASP A 280 5.84 4.95 -0.57
CA ASP A 280 5.06 5.30 0.62
C ASP A 280 5.68 6.40 1.50
N VAL A 281 6.03 7.54 0.90
CA VAL A 281 6.59 8.67 1.64
C VAL A 281 5.50 9.32 2.47
N ARG A 282 5.67 9.35 3.79
CA ARG A 282 4.72 9.93 4.75
C ARG A 282 5.37 10.93 5.67
N ILE A 283 4.64 12.01 5.97
CA ILE A 283 4.88 12.91 7.08
C ILE A 283 3.59 12.98 7.89
N PHE A 284 3.65 12.63 9.15
CA PHE A 284 2.46 12.53 10.01
C PHE A 284 2.75 13.08 11.40
N VAL A 285 1.71 13.34 12.18
CA VAL A 285 1.84 13.78 13.58
C VAL A 285 2.51 12.68 14.39
N GLY A 286 3.63 13.00 15.02
CA GLY A 286 4.48 12.09 15.78
C GLY A 286 4.68 12.53 17.23
N THR A 287 5.63 11.88 17.90
CA THR A 287 5.96 12.15 19.32
C THR A 287 7.01 13.24 19.50
N GLY A 288 7.64 13.68 18.40
CA GLY A 288 8.78 14.60 18.41
C GLY A 288 10.12 13.88 18.56
N GLY A 289 11.18 14.57 18.18
CA GLY A 289 12.55 14.03 18.13
C GLY A 289 13.59 15.11 17.92
N THR A 290 14.44 14.94 16.88
CA THR A 290 15.47 15.91 16.54
C THR A 290 14.88 17.29 16.26
N GLU A 291 15.37 18.32 16.94
CA GLU A 291 14.91 19.70 16.76
C GLU A 291 15.41 20.28 15.43
N ILE A 292 14.50 20.89 14.67
CA ILE A 292 14.74 21.48 13.35
C ILE A 292 14.29 22.95 13.34
N ASP A 293 15.14 23.81 12.78
CA ASP A 293 14.94 25.26 12.67
C ASP A 293 14.13 25.65 11.43
#